data_f9522adc82ce3eba1368b139e7efe7d2
#
_entry.id   f9522adc82ce3eba1368b139e7efe7d2
#
_cell.length_a   1.000
_cell.length_b   1.000
_cell.length_c   1.000
_cell.angle_alpha   90.00
_cell.angle_beta   90.00
_cell.angle_gamma   90.00
#
_symmetry.space_group_name_H-M   'P 1'
#
loop_
_entity.id
_entity.type
_entity.pdbx_description
1 polymer ?
#
loop_
_entity_poly.entity_id
_entity_poly.type
_entity_poly.pdbx_seq_one_letter_code
_entity_poly.pdbx_strand_id
1 'polypeptide(L)'
;MIVLKFGGTSVGTAESLANVKKIVENLDAPAVVVVSALGGLTDRLIATARMAAEGNPAYIQEWEEMAERHRRIIADVVPADRQEPTLQSISPVLRELRRLYDGVNLISDLPDKTLAQIVSTGERMSSVIVAELIPSATHLDSLSVVKTEKWFDKDICATSLTDRLLREALAAPGVTFPVVMGGFISADRNTGEITNLGRGGSDYTAALVAAALDADVLQIWTDVDGFLTCDPRIVPDAKVIDRMSFVESMDLCTFGAKVIYPPTIYPVFHKNIPIRILNTHRPDAPGTFISDAQDASRNPVIGISALKDEALVTLRGPMASDPAAISGRCFNALARKGLTIHVVAGSVALNSFSFAISTADVPVAVRLLKEEFAPELVDGLLEVLEVQQNLATLAVVGDNIRRLHGGSSRVRSMLEEAGIHVFAISDKASETSLSFVVREEDVTHALRTLHPLCFTR
;
A
#
# COMPACT_ATOMS: atom_id res chain seq x y z
N MET A 1 6.71 22.40 9.32
CA MET A 1 5.34 21.81 9.24
C MET A 1 5.46 20.29 9.24
N ILE A 2 4.62 19.58 9.99
CA ILE A 2 4.62 18.13 10.09
C ILE A 2 3.34 17.58 9.44
N VAL A 3 3.46 16.49 8.68
CA VAL A 3 2.28 15.77 8.19
C VAL A 3 2.19 14.43 8.93
N LEU A 4 1.03 14.16 9.54
CA LEU A 4 0.77 12.91 10.24
C LEU A 4 -0.30 12.11 9.48
N LYS A 5 -0.07 10.82 9.32
CA LYS A 5 -1.10 9.91 8.81
C LYS A 5 -1.44 8.90 9.90
N PHE A 6 -2.72 8.72 10.17
CA PHE A 6 -3.22 7.69 11.07
C PHE A 6 -3.98 6.62 10.30
N GLY A 7 -3.54 5.36 10.42
CA GLY A 7 -4.20 4.21 9.81
C GLY A 7 -5.54 3.87 10.46
N GLY A 8 -6.31 2.98 9.84
CA GLY A 8 -7.62 2.56 10.33
C GLY A 8 -7.60 1.97 11.75
N THR A 9 -6.55 1.22 12.11
CA THR A 9 -6.33 0.70 13.47
C THR A 9 -6.12 1.81 14.48
N SER A 10 -5.46 2.90 14.06
CA SER A 10 -5.19 4.07 14.90
C SER A 10 -6.43 4.92 15.18
N VAL A 11 -7.47 4.85 14.33
CA VAL A 11 -8.72 5.60 14.50
C VAL A 11 -9.93 4.70 14.75
N GLY A 12 -9.72 3.40 14.98
CA GLY A 12 -10.77 2.38 15.02
C GLY A 12 -11.57 2.28 16.33
N THR A 13 -11.01 2.77 17.44
CA THR A 13 -11.59 2.68 18.80
C THR A 13 -11.44 3.99 19.55
N ALA A 14 -12.22 4.16 20.60
CA ALA A 14 -12.13 5.34 21.49
C ALA A 14 -10.73 5.48 22.14
N GLU A 15 -10.12 4.35 22.53
CA GLU A 15 -8.78 4.32 23.11
C GLU A 15 -7.71 4.79 22.10
N SER A 16 -7.75 4.25 20.88
CA SER A 16 -6.80 4.65 19.83
C SER A 16 -6.99 6.11 19.42
N LEU A 17 -8.22 6.62 19.37
CA LEU A 17 -8.51 8.03 19.11
C LEU A 17 -8.01 8.95 20.23
N ALA A 18 -8.08 8.52 21.50
CA ALA A 18 -7.47 9.25 22.62
C ALA A 18 -5.94 9.37 22.46
N ASN A 19 -5.28 8.31 21.97
CA ASN A 19 -3.85 8.37 21.64
C ASN A 19 -3.58 9.33 20.47
N VAL A 20 -4.39 9.29 19.40
CA VAL A 20 -4.28 10.24 18.28
C VAL A 20 -4.36 11.68 18.78
N LYS A 21 -5.38 12.00 19.62
CA LYS A 21 -5.52 13.32 20.21
C LYS A 21 -4.24 13.72 20.97
N LYS A 22 -3.78 12.86 21.89
CA LYS A 22 -2.57 13.11 22.69
C LYS A 22 -1.33 13.32 21.84
N ILE A 23 -1.15 12.54 20.77
CA ILE A 23 -0.02 12.68 19.85
C ILE A 23 -0.06 14.05 19.16
N VAL A 24 -1.23 14.46 18.65
CA VAL A 24 -1.36 15.74 17.94
C VAL A 24 -1.25 16.94 18.88
N GLU A 25 -1.81 16.87 20.09
CA GLU A 25 -1.72 17.94 21.09
C GLU A 25 -0.28 18.17 21.61
N ASN A 26 0.57 17.13 21.56
CA ASN A 26 1.97 17.22 22.00
C ASN A 26 2.93 17.71 20.88
N LEU A 27 2.42 18.17 19.75
CA LEU A 27 3.28 18.68 18.67
C LEU A 27 3.63 20.16 18.92
N ASP A 28 4.90 20.49 18.77
CA ASP A 28 5.41 21.86 18.86
C ASP A 28 5.37 22.61 17.53
N ALA A 29 4.80 22.03 16.46
CA ALA A 29 4.78 22.59 15.11
C ALA A 29 3.39 22.48 14.47
N PRO A 30 3.06 23.39 13.51
CA PRO A 30 1.85 23.26 12.72
C PRO A 30 1.79 21.91 12.02
N ALA A 31 0.60 21.29 12.02
CA ALA A 31 0.45 19.94 11.50
C ALA A 31 -0.77 19.77 10.59
N VAL A 32 -0.63 18.89 9.57
CA VAL A 32 -1.76 18.35 8.81
C VAL A 32 -1.92 16.88 9.16
N VAL A 33 -3.13 16.50 9.53
CA VAL A 33 -3.49 15.15 9.99
C VAL A 33 -4.35 14.48 8.93
N VAL A 34 -3.84 13.42 8.33
CA VAL A 34 -4.56 12.60 7.34
C VAL A 34 -5.04 11.31 8.01
N VAL A 35 -6.32 11.04 7.95
CA VAL A 35 -6.93 9.87 8.60
C VAL A 35 -7.56 8.92 7.61
N SER A 36 -7.44 7.62 7.88
CA SER A 36 -8.20 6.56 7.19
C SER A 36 -9.61 6.43 7.76
N ALA A 37 -10.45 5.64 7.12
CA ALA A 37 -11.71 5.16 7.71
C ALA A 37 -11.45 4.42 9.03
N LEU A 38 -12.47 4.32 9.89
CA LEU A 38 -12.41 3.52 11.12
C LEU A 38 -12.00 2.07 10.81
N GLY A 39 -11.13 1.48 11.63
CA GLY A 39 -10.58 0.14 11.38
C GLY A 39 -11.63 -0.90 11.01
N GLY A 40 -11.39 -1.62 9.90
CA GLY A 40 -12.28 -2.63 9.32
C GLY A 40 -13.54 -2.08 8.60
N LEU A 41 -13.73 -0.74 8.58
CA LEU A 41 -14.93 -0.17 7.98
C LEU A 41 -14.92 -0.31 6.45
N THR A 42 -13.80 -0.10 5.79
CA THR A 42 -13.70 -0.18 4.33
C THR A 42 -14.10 -1.56 3.81
N ASP A 43 -13.59 -2.63 4.44
CA ASP A 43 -13.96 -4.01 4.07
C ASP A 43 -15.45 -4.27 4.31
N ARG A 44 -15.99 -3.74 5.41
CA ARG A 44 -17.42 -3.86 5.73
C ARG A 44 -18.29 -3.12 4.72
N LEU A 45 -17.89 -1.90 4.30
CA LEU A 45 -18.59 -1.14 3.26
C LEU A 45 -18.66 -1.91 1.94
N ILE A 46 -17.54 -2.54 1.52
CA ILE A 46 -17.47 -3.35 0.30
C ILE A 46 -18.35 -4.60 0.42
N ALA A 47 -18.25 -5.33 1.54
CA ALA A 47 -19.04 -6.54 1.77
C ALA A 47 -20.54 -6.23 1.76
N THR A 48 -20.97 -5.15 2.42
CA THR A 48 -22.35 -4.70 2.45
C THR A 48 -22.85 -4.29 1.06
N ALA A 49 -22.02 -3.63 0.25
CA ALA A 49 -22.38 -3.29 -1.13
C ALA A 49 -22.60 -4.54 -2.00
N ARG A 50 -21.78 -5.56 -1.82
CA ARG A 50 -21.97 -6.86 -2.50
C ARG A 50 -23.24 -7.56 -2.05
N MET A 51 -23.54 -7.57 -0.74
CA MET A 51 -24.81 -8.11 -0.23
C MET A 51 -26.01 -7.40 -0.86
N ALA A 52 -25.96 -6.08 -0.99
CA ALA A 52 -27.01 -5.30 -1.64
C ALA A 52 -27.17 -5.69 -3.13
N ALA A 53 -26.06 -5.84 -3.87
CA ALA A 53 -26.06 -6.26 -5.27
C ALA A 53 -26.65 -7.67 -5.47
N GLU A 54 -26.45 -8.56 -4.50
CA GLU A 54 -26.98 -9.91 -4.47
C GLU A 54 -28.45 -9.99 -4.03
N GLY A 55 -29.07 -8.85 -3.71
CA GLY A 55 -30.46 -8.81 -3.23
C GLY A 55 -30.63 -9.29 -1.78
N ASN A 56 -29.55 -9.42 -1.00
CA ASN A 56 -29.60 -9.87 0.38
C ASN A 56 -30.04 -8.71 1.31
N PRO A 57 -31.22 -8.77 1.96
CA PRO A 57 -31.76 -7.68 2.78
C PRO A 57 -30.94 -7.37 4.03
N ALA A 58 -29.99 -8.24 4.41
CA ALA A 58 -29.13 -8.03 5.56
C ALA A 58 -28.24 -6.77 5.43
N TYR A 59 -28.07 -6.21 4.20
CA TYR A 59 -27.33 -4.95 4.00
C TYR A 59 -27.93 -3.79 4.81
N ILE A 60 -29.24 -3.85 5.12
CA ILE A 60 -29.93 -2.82 5.93
C ILE A 60 -29.40 -2.84 7.36
N GLN A 61 -29.33 -4.03 7.95
CA GLN A 61 -28.81 -4.22 9.32
C GLN A 61 -27.33 -3.85 9.39
N GLU A 62 -26.54 -4.25 8.40
CA GLU A 62 -25.13 -3.88 8.32
C GLU A 62 -24.91 -2.37 8.28
N TRP A 63 -25.73 -1.64 7.52
CA TRP A 63 -25.71 -0.20 7.51
C TRP A 63 -26.08 0.42 8.88
N GLU A 64 -27.12 -0.10 9.56
CA GLU A 64 -27.52 0.36 10.89
C GLU A 64 -26.41 0.16 11.93
N GLU A 65 -25.75 -0.97 11.90
CA GLU A 65 -24.63 -1.26 12.79
C GLU A 65 -23.42 -0.36 12.53
N MET A 66 -23.11 -0.06 11.26
CA MET A 66 -22.08 0.91 10.92
C MET A 66 -22.44 2.32 11.40
N ALA A 67 -23.67 2.74 11.22
CA ALA A 67 -24.15 4.03 11.70
C ALA A 67 -24.10 4.12 13.23
N GLU A 68 -24.49 3.05 13.94
CA GLU A 68 -24.47 3.00 15.40
C GLU A 68 -23.02 3.00 15.93
N ARG A 69 -22.10 2.34 15.25
CA ARG A 69 -20.68 2.38 15.61
C ARG A 69 -20.12 3.82 15.57
N HIS A 70 -20.49 4.61 14.55
CA HIS A 70 -20.05 6.01 14.47
C HIS A 70 -20.68 6.86 15.57
N ARG A 71 -21.98 6.67 15.88
CA ARG A 71 -22.64 7.40 16.98
C ARG A 71 -21.99 7.10 18.32
N ARG A 72 -21.66 5.83 18.58
CA ARG A 72 -20.99 5.42 19.82
C ARG A 72 -19.60 6.03 19.93
N ILE A 73 -18.80 5.98 18.86
CA ILE A 73 -17.47 6.63 18.87
C ILE A 73 -17.58 8.12 19.14
N ILE A 74 -18.53 8.84 18.52
CA ILE A 74 -18.74 10.26 18.78
C ILE A 74 -19.10 10.49 20.26
N ALA A 75 -20.01 9.69 20.82
CA ALA A 75 -20.38 9.81 22.23
C ALA A 75 -19.21 9.55 23.19
N ASP A 76 -18.30 8.64 22.81
CA ASP A 76 -17.16 8.23 23.66
C ASP A 76 -15.99 9.24 23.61
N VAL A 77 -15.76 9.92 22.47
CA VAL A 77 -14.50 10.68 22.27
C VAL A 77 -14.69 12.18 22.02
N VAL A 78 -15.84 12.59 21.44
CA VAL A 78 -16.08 14.00 21.10
C VAL A 78 -16.62 14.73 22.33
N PRO A 79 -16.16 15.96 22.63
CA PRO A 79 -16.69 16.78 23.74
C PRO A 79 -18.20 16.96 23.67
N ALA A 80 -18.90 16.91 24.79
CA ALA A 80 -20.37 16.87 24.87
C ALA A 80 -21.07 17.99 24.10
N ASP A 81 -20.50 19.19 24.12
CA ASP A 81 -21.01 20.38 23.42
C ASP A 81 -20.86 20.30 21.89
N ARG A 82 -20.02 19.40 21.37
CA ARG A 82 -19.78 19.18 19.94
C ARG A 82 -20.38 17.89 19.39
N GLN A 83 -20.90 17.00 20.24
CA GLN A 83 -21.44 15.71 19.80
C GLN A 83 -22.60 15.88 18.81
N GLU A 84 -23.59 16.71 19.15
CA GLU A 84 -24.74 16.93 18.27
C GLU A 84 -24.35 17.61 16.94
N PRO A 85 -23.54 18.67 16.90
CA PRO A 85 -23.00 19.21 15.65
C PRO A 85 -22.24 18.18 14.81
N THR A 86 -21.43 17.32 15.42
CA THR A 86 -20.71 16.26 14.74
C THR A 86 -21.66 15.24 14.11
N LEU A 87 -22.69 14.81 14.84
CA LEU A 87 -23.73 13.93 14.36
C LEU A 87 -24.50 14.56 13.17
N GLN A 88 -24.82 15.85 13.25
CA GLN A 88 -25.45 16.57 12.16
C GLN A 88 -24.56 16.63 10.91
N SER A 89 -23.25 16.78 11.08
CA SER A 89 -22.27 16.83 9.99
C SER A 89 -22.11 15.48 9.27
N ILE A 90 -22.13 14.34 9.98
CA ILE A 90 -21.98 13.01 9.35
C ILE A 90 -23.32 12.42 8.86
N SER A 91 -24.47 12.89 9.38
CA SER A 91 -25.79 12.35 9.03
C SER A 91 -26.12 12.41 7.53
N PRO A 92 -25.75 13.45 6.76
CA PRO A 92 -25.92 13.46 5.30
C PRO A 92 -25.14 12.33 4.61
N VAL A 93 -23.92 12.04 5.07
CA VAL A 93 -23.06 10.97 4.52
C VAL A 93 -23.67 9.59 4.81
N LEU A 94 -24.18 9.38 6.03
CA LEU A 94 -24.88 8.14 6.38
C LEU A 94 -26.16 7.93 5.54
N ARG A 95 -26.93 8.99 5.29
CA ARG A 95 -28.12 8.91 4.42
C ARG A 95 -27.76 8.68 2.95
N GLU A 96 -26.67 9.27 2.48
CA GLU A 96 -26.12 9.02 1.14
C GLU A 96 -25.73 7.56 1.00
N LEU A 97 -24.96 7.01 1.94
CA LEU A 97 -24.56 5.61 1.98
C LEU A 97 -25.76 4.66 1.91
N ARG A 98 -26.81 4.93 2.68
CA ARG A 98 -28.05 4.13 2.64
C ARG A 98 -28.69 4.15 1.26
N ARG A 99 -28.82 5.33 0.65
CA ARG A 99 -29.41 5.46 -0.70
C ARG A 99 -28.55 4.77 -1.77
N LEU A 100 -27.24 4.77 -1.63
CA LEU A 100 -26.35 4.03 -2.53
C LEU A 100 -26.58 2.52 -2.43
N TYR A 101 -26.68 1.97 -1.21
CA TYR A 101 -27.02 0.55 -1.03
C TYR A 101 -28.40 0.20 -1.57
N ASP A 102 -29.41 1.02 -1.30
CA ASP A 102 -30.77 0.81 -1.83
C ASP A 102 -30.77 0.84 -3.37
N GLY A 103 -29.99 1.74 -3.99
CA GLY A 103 -29.82 1.82 -5.44
C GLY A 103 -29.13 0.58 -6.01
N VAL A 104 -28.03 0.13 -5.39
CA VAL A 104 -27.31 -1.10 -5.76
C VAL A 104 -28.23 -2.33 -5.67
N ASN A 105 -29.01 -2.44 -4.59
CA ASN A 105 -29.97 -3.51 -4.42
C ASN A 105 -31.07 -3.49 -5.51
N LEU A 106 -31.56 -2.30 -5.86
CA LEU A 106 -32.63 -2.15 -6.87
C LEU A 106 -32.15 -2.57 -8.28
N ILE A 107 -30.91 -2.19 -8.66
CA ILE A 107 -30.36 -2.52 -9.99
C ILE A 107 -29.67 -3.89 -10.03
N SER A 108 -29.44 -4.53 -8.87
CA SER A 108 -28.71 -5.80 -8.72
C SER A 108 -27.32 -5.77 -9.39
N ASP A 109 -26.66 -4.62 -9.33
CA ASP A 109 -25.32 -4.40 -9.91
C ASP A 109 -24.53 -3.42 -9.03
N LEU A 110 -23.18 -3.56 -9.03
CA LEU A 110 -22.27 -2.72 -8.26
C LEU A 110 -21.21 -2.12 -9.19
N PRO A 111 -21.52 -1.03 -9.88
CA PRO A 111 -20.54 -0.34 -10.72
C PRO A 111 -19.35 0.20 -9.91
N ASP A 112 -18.15 0.19 -10.47
CA ASP A 112 -16.92 0.68 -9.82
C ASP A 112 -17.07 2.12 -9.30
N LYS A 113 -17.75 2.98 -10.06
CA LYS A 113 -18.06 4.35 -9.64
C LYS A 113 -18.92 4.40 -8.37
N THR A 114 -19.94 3.55 -8.29
CA THR A 114 -20.81 3.47 -7.10
C THR A 114 -20.03 2.90 -5.91
N LEU A 115 -19.20 1.91 -6.14
CA LEU A 115 -18.31 1.37 -5.12
C LEU A 115 -17.35 2.44 -4.59
N ALA A 116 -16.75 3.25 -5.46
CA ALA A 116 -15.88 4.36 -5.06
C ALA A 116 -16.61 5.38 -4.16
N GLN A 117 -17.86 5.71 -4.47
CA GLN A 117 -18.68 6.56 -3.62
C GLN A 117 -18.97 5.93 -2.25
N ILE A 118 -19.35 4.65 -2.23
CA ILE A 118 -19.62 3.90 -0.99
C ILE A 118 -18.40 3.89 -0.08
N VAL A 119 -17.24 3.47 -0.57
CA VAL A 119 -16.03 3.37 0.26
C VAL A 119 -15.54 4.74 0.75
N SER A 120 -15.75 5.81 -0.02
CA SER A 120 -15.35 7.17 0.36
C SER A 120 -16.05 7.68 1.63
N THR A 121 -17.23 7.13 1.95
CA THR A 121 -18.01 7.55 3.12
C THR A 121 -17.27 7.31 4.43
N GLY A 122 -16.37 6.31 4.48
CA GLY A 122 -15.59 5.99 5.65
C GLY A 122 -14.66 7.12 6.07
N GLU A 123 -13.82 7.60 5.16
CA GLU A 123 -12.88 8.70 5.41
C GLU A 123 -13.58 10.05 5.56
N ARG A 124 -14.69 10.27 4.84
CA ARG A 124 -15.50 11.49 5.00
C ARG A 124 -16.06 11.61 6.40
N MET A 125 -16.49 10.50 7.02
CA MET A 125 -16.99 10.51 8.41
C MET A 125 -15.87 10.56 9.43
N SER A 126 -14.82 9.75 9.28
CA SER A 126 -13.72 9.68 10.24
C SER A 126 -12.97 11.01 10.35
N SER A 127 -12.73 11.71 9.23
CA SER A 127 -12.05 13.01 9.25
C SER A 127 -12.83 14.09 10.00
N VAL A 128 -14.16 14.10 9.88
CA VAL A 128 -15.01 15.00 10.68
C VAL A 128 -14.91 14.68 12.17
N ILE A 129 -15.02 13.40 12.54
CA ILE A 129 -14.94 12.96 13.94
C ILE A 129 -13.59 13.35 14.56
N VAL A 130 -12.49 13.11 13.84
CA VAL A 130 -11.15 13.44 14.35
C VAL A 130 -10.91 14.95 14.41
N ALA A 131 -11.46 15.73 13.48
CA ALA A 131 -11.39 17.19 13.54
C ALA A 131 -12.12 17.75 14.78
N GLU A 132 -13.26 17.19 15.13
CA GLU A 132 -14.03 17.60 16.31
C GLU A 132 -13.45 17.08 17.63
N LEU A 133 -12.68 16.00 17.59
CA LEU A 133 -11.94 15.46 18.75
C LEU A 133 -10.75 16.34 19.12
N ILE A 134 -10.05 16.92 18.13
CA ILE A 134 -8.82 17.70 18.34
C ILE A 134 -9.19 19.18 18.57
N PRO A 135 -8.76 19.80 19.68
CA PRO A 135 -9.04 21.21 19.94
C PRO A 135 -8.53 22.13 18.83
N SER A 136 -9.34 23.10 18.43
CA SER A 136 -9.02 24.12 17.43
C SER A 136 -8.63 23.58 16.05
N ALA A 137 -8.87 22.31 15.76
CA ALA A 137 -8.60 21.75 14.45
C ALA A 137 -9.56 22.30 13.38
N THR A 138 -9.02 22.52 12.18
CA THR A 138 -9.81 22.84 10.99
C THR A 138 -10.05 21.55 10.20
N HIS A 139 -11.32 21.24 9.85
CA HIS A 139 -11.62 20.15 8.92
C HIS A 139 -11.47 20.64 7.49
N LEU A 140 -10.71 19.90 6.66
CA LEU A 140 -10.55 20.13 5.21
C LEU A 140 -11.15 18.94 4.44
N ASP A 141 -12.14 19.23 3.60
CA ASP A 141 -12.70 18.20 2.71
C ASP A 141 -11.70 17.82 1.61
N SER A 142 -11.20 16.59 1.65
CA SER A 142 -10.22 16.07 0.69
C SER A 142 -10.74 16.07 -0.75
N LEU A 143 -12.04 15.90 -0.96
CA LEU A 143 -12.65 15.94 -2.30
C LEU A 143 -12.50 17.31 -2.97
N SER A 144 -12.32 18.37 -2.19
CA SER A 144 -12.10 19.72 -2.72
C SER A 144 -10.67 19.92 -3.24
N VAL A 145 -9.67 19.24 -2.66
CA VAL A 145 -8.24 19.50 -2.90
C VAL A 145 -7.49 18.36 -3.57
N VAL A 146 -7.87 17.10 -3.34
CA VAL A 146 -7.22 15.93 -3.95
C VAL A 146 -7.94 15.57 -5.25
N LYS A 147 -7.24 15.72 -6.38
CA LYS A 147 -7.82 15.53 -7.71
C LYS A 147 -7.16 14.39 -8.46
N THR A 148 -7.98 13.66 -9.22
CA THR A 148 -7.53 12.62 -10.14
C THR A 148 -7.86 12.95 -11.58
N GLU A 149 -7.19 12.26 -12.49
CA GLU A 149 -7.49 12.24 -13.90
C GLU A 149 -7.34 10.82 -14.44
N LYS A 150 -8.00 10.52 -15.55
CA LYS A 150 -7.91 9.20 -16.19
C LYS A 150 -6.59 9.07 -16.94
N TRP A 151 -5.88 7.99 -16.64
CA TRP A 151 -4.76 7.50 -17.41
C TRP A 151 -5.08 6.07 -17.86
N PHE A 152 -5.41 5.91 -19.14
CA PHE A 152 -6.11 4.71 -19.62
C PHE A 152 -7.37 4.46 -18.76
N ASP A 153 -7.52 3.26 -18.20
CA ASP A 153 -8.66 2.88 -17.36
C ASP A 153 -8.42 3.13 -15.85
N LYS A 154 -7.28 3.77 -15.47
CA LYS A 154 -6.93 4.01 -14.06
C LYS A 154 -7.09 5.47 -13.67
N ASP A 155 -7.57 5.71 -12.45
CA ASP A 155 -7.52 7.03 -11.84
C ASP A 155 -6.13 7.27 -11.25
N ILE A 156 -5.43 8.28 -11.74
CA ILE A 156 -4.14 8.71 -11.21
C ILE A 156 -4.26 10.11 -10.61
N CYS A 157 -3.41 10.43 -9.64
CA CYS A 157 -3.41 11.76 -9.04
C CYS A 157 -2.99 12.84 -10.05
N ALA A 158 -3.81 13.88 -10.20
CA ALA A 158 -3.48 15.09 -10.92
C ALA A 158 -2.58 15.98 -10.02
N THR A 159 -1.31 15.58 -9.86
CA THR A 159 -0.38 16.06 -8.83
C THR A 159 -0.25 17.59 -8.82
N SER A 160 0.03 18.22 -9.96
CA SER A 160 0.21 19.69 -10.02
C SER A 160 -1.04 20.47 -9.61
N LEU A 161 -2.23 19.95 -9.94
CA LEU A 161 -3.50 20.56 -9.53
C LEU A 161 -3.73 20.36 -8.04
N THR A 162 -3.50 19.15 -7.54
CA THR A 162 -3.63 18.79 -6.12
C THR A 162 -2.69 19.65 -5.26
N ASP A 163 -1.41 19.78 -5.64
CA ASP A 163 -0.44 20.61 -4.94
C ASP A 163 -0.90 22.06 -4.83
N ARG A 164 -1.38 22.64 -5.94
CA ARG A 164 -1.88 24.01 -5.95
C ARG A 164 -3.09 24.17 -5.03
N LEU A 165 -4.09 23.30 -5.13
CA LEU A 165 -5.30 23.36 -4.33
C LEU A 165 -5.03 23.17 -2.83
N LEU A 166 -4.10 22.29 -2.47
CA LEU A 166 -3.66 22.09 -1.09
C LEU A 166 -3.02 23.35 -0.52
N ARG A 167 -2.08 23.97 -1.26
CA ARG A 167 -1.41 25.21 -0.83
C ARG A 167 -2.43 26.37 -0.67
N GLU A 168 -3.34 26.52 -1.61
CA GLU A 168 -4.38 27.55 -1.57
C GLU A 168 -5.33 27.35 -0.38
N ALA A 169 -5.80 26.12 -0.16
CA ALA A 169 -6.73 25.79 0.93
C ALA A 169 -6.08 25.99 2.31
N LEU A 170 -4.83 25.57 2.48
CA LEU A 170 -4.13 25.65 3.77
C LEU A 170 -3.58 27.05 4.08
N ALA A 171 -3.45 27.92 3.06
CA ALA A 171 -3.11 29.34 3.24
C ALA A 171 -4.35 30.24 3.36
N ALA A 172 -5.56 29.69 3.27
CA ALA A 172 -6.79 30.47 3.32
C ALA A 172 -6.99 31.19 4.67
N PRO A 173 -7.53 32.41 4.67
CA PRO A 173 -7.84 33.13 5.91
C PRO A 173 -8.78 32.32 6.83
N GLY A 174 -8.46 32.25 8.11
CA GLY A 174 -9.26 31.54 9.11
C GLY A 174 -8.90 30.07 9.30
N VAL A 175 -8.00 29.50 8.51
CA VAL A 175 -7.48 28.15 8.72
C VAL A 175 -6.57 28.15 9.95
N THR A 176 -6.90 27.27 10.90
CA THR A 176 -6.09 27.04 12.11
C THR A 176 -5.50 25.63 12.04
N PHE A 177 -4.26 25.49 12.52
CA PHE A 177 -3.62 24.18 12.65
C PHE A 177 -3.88 23.60 14.04
N PRO A 178 -4.01 22.27 14.16
CA PRO A 178 -3.85 21.28 13.09
C PRO A 178 -5.03 21.28 12.11
N VAL A 179 -4.75 20.94 10.85
CA VAL A 179 -5.78 20.68 9.83
C VAL A 179 -6.00 19.18 9.72
N VAL A 180 -7.26 18.73 9.75
CA VAL A 180 -7.61 17.31 9.63
C VAL A 180 -8.33 17.07 8.31
N MET A 181 -7.93 16.03 7.57
CA MET A 181 -8.53 15.63 6.32
C MET A 181 -8.58 14.10 6.14
N GLY A 182 -9.49 13.62 5.31
CA GLY A 182 -9.57 12.20 4.95
C GLY A 182 -8.49 11.81 3.95
N GLY A 183 -7.83 10.68 4.15
CA GLY A 183 -6.97 10.08 3.14
C GLY A 183 -7.76 9.30 2.10
N PHE A 184 -7.09 8.66 1.14
CA PHE A 184 -7.65 7.72 0.16
C PHE A 184 -8.61 8.35 -0.86
N ILE A 185 -9.47 9.27 -0.46
CA ILE A 185 -10.56 9.85 -1.25
C ILE A 185 -10.07 11.03 -2.11
N SER A 186 -10.63 11.11 -3.31
CA SER A 186 -10.32 12.13 -4.32
C SER A 186 -11.53 12.40 -5.21
N ALA A 187 -11.43 13.40 -6.06
CA ALA A 187 -12.44 13.68 -7.07
C ALA A 187 -11.80 13.85 -8.45
N ASP A 188 -12.46 13.34 -9.49
CA ASP A 188 -12.05 13.58 -10.87
C ASP A 188 -12.03 15.09 -11.18
N ARG A 189 -10.94 15.57 -11.77
CA ARG A 189 -10.70 17.00 -12.01
C ARG A 189 -11.68 17.64 -12.97
N ASN A 190 -12.29 16.85 -13.87
CA ASN A 190 -13.14 17.34 -14.93
C ASN A 190 -14.63 17.20 -14.57
N THR A 191 -15.02 16.06 -13.99
CA THR A 191 -16.43 15.73 -13.69
C THR A 191 -16.81 16.05 -12.25
N GLY A 192 -15.82 16.14 -11.34
CA GLY A 192 -16.06 16.26 -9.89
C GLY A 192 -16.56 14.97 -9.23
N GLU A 193 -16.64 13.88 -9.98
CA GLU A 193 -17.07 12.58 -9.46
C GLU A 193 -16.07 12.02 -8.45
N ILE A 194 -16.61 11.39 -7.40
CA ILE A 194 -15.76 10.78 -6.37
C ILE A 194 -14.97 9.62 -6.96
N THR A 195 -13.68 9.67 -6.75
CA THR A 195 -12.70 8.64 -7.07
C THR A 195 -11.91 8.28 -5.81
N ASN A 196 -11.02 7.32 -5.91
CA ASN A 196 -10.10 6.99 -4.83
C ASN A 196 -8.70 6.70 -5.36
N LEU A 197 -7.70 6.80 -4.48
CA LEU A 197 -6.29 6.62 -4.82
C LEU A 197 -5.84 5.14 -4.78
N GLY A 198 -6.79 4.21 -4.60
CA GLY A 198 -6.50 2.79 -4.56
C GLY A 198 -5.81 2.34 -3.27
N ARG A 199 -5.14 1.19 -3.34
CA ARG A 199 -4.47 0.58 -2.18
C ARG A 199 -3.41 1.51 -1.60
N GLY A 200 -3.37 1.64 -0.26
CA GLY A 200 -2.47 2.57 0.42
C GLY A 200 -2.82 4.05 0.21
N GLY A 201 -4.03 4.34 -0.29
CA GLY A 201 -4.43 5.68 -0.69
C GLY A 201 -4.34 6.73 0.42
N SER A 202 -4.55 6.36 1.70
CA SER A 202 -4.38 7.31 2.81
C SER A 202 -2.92 7.67 3.04
N ASP A 203 -1.99 6.71 2.89
CA ASP A 203 -0.55 6.98 2.96
C ASP A 203 -0.14 7.86 1.77
N TYR A 204 -0.68 7.57 0.58
CA TYR A 204 -0.42 8.35 -0.63
C TYR A 204 -0.95 9.78 -0.50
N THR A 205 -2.16 9.98 0.06
CA THR A 205 -2.68 11.32 0.36
C THR A 205 -1.73 12.09 1.27
N ALA A 206 -1.26 11.46 2.35
CA ALA A 206 -0.34 12.10 3.28
C ALA A 206 1.01 12.46 2.64
N ALA A 207 1.52 11.61 1.76
CA ALA A 207 2.74 11.89 0.99
C ALA A 207 2.55 13.05 0.00
N LEU A 208 1.39 13.12 -0.67
CA LEU A 208 1.03 14.25 -1.55
C LEU A 208 0.96 15.55 -0.75
N VAL A 209 0.31 15.53 0.42
CA VAL A 209 0.22 16.70 1.31
C VAL A 209 1.62 17.12 1.78
N ALA A 210 2.44 16.17 2.24
CA ALA A 210 3.80 16.45 2.67
C ALA A 210 4.65 17.06 1.55
N ALA A 211 4.54 16.51 0.35
CA ALA A 211 5.22 17.05 -0.83
C ALA A 211 4.71 18.43 -1.22
N ALA A 212 3.38 18.65 -1.22
CA ALA A 212 2.79 19.95 -1.57
C ALA A 212 3.25 21.06 -0.62
N LEU A 213 3.46 20.75 0.66
CA LEU A 213 3.80 21.73 1.70
C LEU A 213 5.29 21.83 1.99
N ASP A 214 6.14 21.08 1.30
CA ASP A 214 7.57 20.94 1.62
C ASP A 214 7.76 20.66 3.12
N ALA A 215 7.05 19.65 3.64
CA ALA A 215 7.01 19.33 5.06
C ALA A 215 8.39 18.89 5.59
N ASP A 216 8.64 19.16 6.87
CA ASP A 216 9.89 18.75 7.54
C ASP A 216 9.97 17.22 7.71
N VAL A 217 8.82 16.58 7.89
CA VAL A 217 8.71 15.12 8.06
C VAL A 217 7.28 14.63 7.80
N LEU A 218 7.17 13.44 7.21
CA LEU A 218 5.93 12.66 7.14
C LEU A 218 5.96 11.58 8.23
N GLN A 219 5.02 11.62 9.17
CA GLN A 219 4.86 10.59 10.20
C GLN A 219 3.71 9.65 9.84
N ILE A 220 3.99 8.36 9.70
CA ILE A 220 3.00 7.32 9.47
C ILE A 220 2.79 6.56 10.77
N TRP A 221 1.64 6.78 11.40
CA TRP A 221 1.23 6.15 12.63
C TRP A 221 0.37 4.91 12.34
N THR A 222 0.80 3.77 12.85
CA THR A 222 0.20 2.44 12.59
C THR A 222 0.21 1.61 13.89
N ASP A 223 -0.04 0.31 13.80
CA ASP A 223 -0.06 -0.65 14.91
C ASP A 223 1.24 -1.44 15.09
N VAL A 224 2.27 -1.13 14.29
CA VAL A 224 3.61 -1.74 14.40
C VAL A 224 4.65 -0.72 14.84
N ASP A 225 5.73 -1.19 15.48
CA ASP A 225 6.79 -0.32 16.01
C ASP A 225 7.74 0.25 14.93
N GLY A 226 7.52 -0.07 13.69
CA GLY A 226 8.38 0.29 12.57
C GLY A 226 8.58 -0.89 11.62
N PHE A 227 9.57 -0.77 10.74
CA PHE A 227 10.03 -1.90 9.95
C PHE A 227 10.83 -2.87 10.82
N LEU A 228 10.61 -4.15 10.59
CA LEU A 228 11.33 -5.22 11.29
C LEU A 228 12.29 -5.94 10.34
N THR A 229 13.36 -6.47 10.88
CA THR A 229 14.37 -7.23 10.13
C THR A 229 13.81 -8.49 9.45
N CYS A 230 12.67 -8.99 9.94
CA CYS A 230 11.88 -10.07 9.34
C CYS A 230 10.46 -10.06 9.93
N ASP A 231 9.55 -10.90 9.41
CA ASP A 231 8.21 -11.10 10.00
C ASP A 231 8.33 -11.74 11.40
N PRO A 232 7.92 -11.04 12.48
CA PRO A 232 8.06 -11.52 13.86
C PRO A 232 7.22 -12.76 14.15
N ARG A 233 6.20 -13.05 13.36
CA ARG A 233 5.39 -14.28 13.48
C ARG A 233 6.17 -15.52 13.03
N ILE A 234 7.18 -15.32 12.17
CA ILE A 234 8.05 -16.40 11.65
C ILE A 234 9.38 -16.40 12.40
N VAL A 235 9.95 -15.24 12.66
CA VAL A 235 11.22 -15.05 13.36
C VAL A 235 11.00 -14.18 14.59
N PRO A 236 10.77 -14.78 15.79
CA PRO A 236 10.47 -14.02 17.02
C PRO A 236 11.56 -13.03 17.44
N ASP A 237 12.82 -13.29 17.04
CA ASP A 237 13.98 -12.44 17.33
C ASP A 237 14.14 -11.27 16.34
N ALA A 238 13.17 -11.04 15.46
CA ALA A 238 13.17 -9.89 14.56
C ALA A 238 13.21 -8.59 15.35
N LYS A 239 14.07 -7.66 14.91
CA LYS A 239 14.29 -6.37 15.57
C LYS A 239 13.76 -5.24 14.72
N VAL A 240 13.38 -4.14 15.36
CA VAL A 240 13.04 -2.90 14.65
C VAL A 240 14.28 -2.36 13.95
N ILE A 241 14.12 -1.93 12.71
CA ILE A 241 15.14 -1.26 11.91
C ILE A 241 15.06 0.23 12.24
N ASP A 242 16.08 0.77 12.91
CA ASP A 242 16.07 2.17 13.35
C ASP A 242 16.07 3.16 12.19
N ARG A 243 16.88 2.86 11.16
CA ARG A 243 17.05 3.71 9.97
C ARG A 243 17.13 2.87 8.72
N MET A 244 16.59 3.38 7.63
CA MET A 244 16.68 2.78 6.31
C MET A 244 16.56 3.84 5.21
N SER A 245 16.99 3.49 3.99
CA SER A 245 16.76 4.34 2.83
C SER A 245 15.33 4.19 2.28
N PHE A 246 14.93 5.14 1.44
CA PHE A 246 13.65 5.02 0.72
C PHE A 246 13.62 3.76 -0.14
N VAL A 247 14.73 3.44 -0.83
CA VAL A 247 14.80 2.28 -1.73
C VAL A 247 14.72 0.98 -0.95
N GLU A 248 15.42 0.86 0.19
CA GLU A 248 15.31 -0.29 1.09
C GLU A 248 13.86 -0.50 1.57
N SER A 249 13.16 0.58 1.93
CA SER A 249 11.78 0.50 2.37
C SER A 249 10.82 0.07 1.24
N MET A 250 11.05 0.56 0.01
CA MET A 250 10.30 0.14 -1.17
C MET A 250 10.52 -1.34 -1.49
N ASP A 251 11.78 -1.81 -1.44
CA ASP A 251 12.10 -3.21 -1.70
C ASP A 251 11.45 -4.13 -0.66
N LEU A 252 11.59 -3.85 0.65
CA LEU A 252 10.94 -4.65 1.69
C LEU A 252 9.41 -4.70 1.51
N CYS A 253 8.78 -3.58 1.18
CA CYS A 253 7.33 -3.53 0.99
C CYS A 253 6.87 -4.24 -0.29
N THR A 254 7.64 -4.14 -1.38
CA THR A 254 7.35 -4.83 -2.63
C THR A 254 7.36 -6.35 -2.44
N PHE A 255 8.26 -6.84 -1.61
CA PHE A 255 8.42 -8.26 -1.33
C PHE A 255 7.77 -8.71 -0.01
N GLY A 256 6.71 -8.05 0.45
CA GLY A 256 5.79 -8.60 1.44
C GLY A 256 5.76 -7.94 2.81
N ALA A 257 6.64 -6.98 3.12
CA ALA A 257 6.51 -6.18 4.33
C ALA A 257 5.30 -5.23 4.22
N LYS A 258 4.27 -5.45 5.03
CA LYS A 258 2.99 -4.72 4.95
C LYS A 258 2.99 -3.48 5.85
N VAL A 259 4.03 -2.65 5.78
CA VAL A 259 4.17 -1.46 6.63
C VAL A 259 3.68 -0.20 5.90
N ILE A 260 4.17 0.02 4.68
CA ILE A 260 3.72 1.10 3.80
C ILE A 260 3.43 0.54 2.40
N TYR A 261 2.62 1.26 1.63
CA TYR A 261 2.43 0.92 0.21
C TYR A 261 3.51 1.63 -0.64
N PRO A 262 4.32 0.91 -1.45
CA PRO A 262 5.48 1.49 -2.15
C PRO A 262 5.21 2.77 -2.95
N PRO A 263 4.09 2.92 -3.72
CA PRO A 263 3.80 4.17 -4.43
C PRO A 263 3.68 5.41 -3.53
N THR A 264 3.41 5.23 -2.21
CA THR A 264 3.33 6.30 -1.23
C THR A 264 4.63 7.09 -1.11
N ILE A 265 5.74 6.43 -1.33
CA ILE A 265 7.08 6.98 -1.07
C ILE A 265 7.49 7.98 -2.16
N TYR A 266 7.03 7.82 -3.39
CA TYR A 266 7.48 8.65 -4.51
C TYR A 266 7.32 10.16 -4.32
N PRO A 267 6.19 10.71 -3.84
CA PRO A 267 6.06 12.16 -3.69
C PRO A 267 7.06 12.76 -2.71
N VAL A 268 7.34 12.07 -1.60
CA VAL A 268 8.28 12.53 -0.56
C VAL A 268 9.72 12.20 -0.91
N PHE A 269 9.98 11.10 -1.61
CA PHE A 269 11.30 10.71 -2.09
C PHE A 269 11.92 11.79 -2.99
N HIS A 270 11.17 12.27 -4.00
CA HIS A 270 11.66 13.30 -4.91
C HIS A 270 11.97 14.65 -4.24
N LYS A 271 11.42 14.87 -3.05
CA LYS A 271 11.64 16.09 -2.26
C LYS A 271 12.56 15.89 -1.07
N ASN A 272 13.10 14.68 -0.90
CA ASN A 272 13.92 14.28 0.26
C ASN A 272 13.24 14.56 1.60
N ILE A 273 11.91 14.45 1.65
CA ILE A 273 11.15 14.61 2.89
C ILE A 273 11.22 13.30 3.66
N PRO A 274 11.82 13.27 4.87
CA PRO A 274 11.97 12.03 5.63
C PRO A 274 10.62 11.50 6.09
N ILE A 275 10.55 10.16 6.24
CA ILE A 275 9.38 9.47 6.80
C ILE A 275 9.75 8.88 8.16
N ARG A 276 8.83 8.92 9.11
CA ARG A 276 8.91 8.15 10.36
C ARG A 276 7.73 7.19 10.45
N ILE A 277 8.02 5.92 10.70
CA ILE A 277 7.00 4.91 11.02
C ILE A 277 6.93 4.79 12.53
N LEU A 278 5.74 5.00 13.09
CA LEU A 278 5.52 5.12 14.52
C LEU A 278 4.30 4.30 14.96
N ASN A 279 4.31 3.83 16.22
CA ASN A 279 3.23 3.03 16.76
C ASN A 279 2.25 3.91 17.57
N THR A 280 0.99 3.96 17.15
CA THR A 280 -0.07 4.73 17.83
C THR A 280 -0.33 4.24 19.27
N HIS A 281 -0.13 2.94 19.53
CA HIS A 281 -0.33 2.35 20.86
C HIS A 281 0.91 2.45 21.76
N ARG A 282 2.07 2.74 21.16
CA ARG A 282 3.36 2.94 21.85
C ARG A 282 4.06 4.20 21.31
N PRO A 283 3.53 5.41 21.58
CA PRO A 283 4.05 6.66 20.99
C PRO A 283 5.51 6.96 21.35
N ASP A 284 5.98 6.44 22.48
CA ASP A 284 7.35 6.64 22.95
C ASP A 284 8.38 5.70 22.26
N ALA A 285 7.93 4.71 21.49
CA ALA A 285 8.81 3.85 20.71
C ALA A 285 9.54 4.65 19.62
N PRO A 286 10.85 4.41 19.39
CA PRO A 286 11.64 5.23 18.45
C PRO A 286 11.16 5.12 16.99
N GLY A 287 10.54 4.01 16.61
CA GLY A 287 10.07 3.78 15.26
C GLY A 287 11.20 3.53 14.25
N THR A 288 10.86 3.60 12.97
CA THR A 288 11.81 3.56 11.86
C THR A 288 11.90 4.92 11.19
N PHE A 289 13.11 5.43 10.99
CA PHE A 289 13.39 6.66 10.25
C PHE A 289 13.85 6.32 8.82
N ILE A 290 13.14 6.85 7.82
CA ILE A 290 13.41 6.62 6.40
C ILE A 290 13.87 7.93 5.78
N SER A 291 15.06 7.92 5.17
CA SER A 291 15.64 9.10 4.50
C SER A 291 16.62 8.66 3.40
N ASP A 292 17.08 9.58 2.59
CA ASP A 292 18.08 9.31 1.55
C ASP A 292 19.52 9.15 2.08
N ALA A 293 19.73 9.27 3.40
CA ALA A 293 21.06 9.17 3.98
C ALA A 293 21.59 7.74 3.94
N GLN A 294 22.54 7.48 3.06
CA GLN A 294 23.30 6.22 3.01
C GLN A 294 24.33 6.17 4.15
N ASP A 295 24.38 5.06 4.88
CA ASP A 295 25.37 4.80 5.91
C ASP A 295 26.20 3.58 5.53
N ALA A 296 27.43 3.83 5.04
CA ALA A 296 28.36 2.80 4.63
C ALA A 296 28.84 1.91 5.79
N SER A 297 28.63 2.29 7.05
CA SER A 297 29.02 1.52 8.22
C SER A 297 27.98 0.46 8.63
N ARG A 298 26.76 0.52 8.05
CA ARG A 298 25.66 -0.39 8.36
C ARG A 298 25.92 -1.80 7.82
N ASN A 299 25.23 -2.77 8.42
CA ASN A 299 25.25 -4.15 7.93
C ASN A 299 24.84 -4.22 6.45
N PRO A 300 25.44 -5.13 5.67
CA PRO A 300 25.07 -5.34 4.27
C PRO A 300 23.59 -5.71 4.07
N VAL A 301 22.99 -6.39 5.04
CA VAL A 301 21.58 -6.79 5.05
C VAL A 301 20.90 -6.14 6.24
N ILE A 302 19.79 -5.44 6.00
CA ILE A 302 18.99 -4.81 7.04
C ILE A 302 17.68 -5.53 7.31
N GLY A 303 17.18 -6.26 6.31
CA GLY A 303 15.90 -6.96 6.45
C GLY A 303 15.69 -8.00 5.38
N ILE A 304 14.80 -8.94 5.68
CA ILE A 304 14.42 -10.03 4.79
C ILE A 304 12.89 -10.13 4.80
N SER A 305 12.32 -10.21 3.62
CA SER A 305 10.87 -10.36 3.44
C SER A 305 10.54 -11.49 2.47
N ALA A 306 9.27 -11.88 2.44
CA ALA A 306 8.76 -12.90 1.53
C ALA A 306 7.39 -12.51 0.99
N LEU A 307 7.24 -12.54 -0.31
CA LEU A 307 5.96 -12.41 -1.01
C LEU A 307 5.46 -13.82 -1.33
N LYS A 308 4.34 -14.21 -0.75
CA LYS A 308 3.69 -15.51 -0.95
C LYS A 308 2.65 -15.45 -2.07
N ASP A 309 2.03 -16.60 -2.34
CA ASP A 309 0.99 -16.74 -3.37
C ASP A 309 1.49 -16.37 -4.78
N GLU A 310 2.72 -16.78 -5.09
CA GLU A 310 3.39 -16.53 -6.36
C GLU A 310 3.32 -17.73 -7.31
N ALA A 311 3.37 -17.41 -8.61
CA ALA A 311 3.57 -18.38 -9.67
C ALA A 311 4.66 -17.89 -10.62
N LEU A 312 5.50 -18.81 -11.07
CA LEU A 312 6.51 -18.57 -12.10
C LEU A 312 5.96 -19.02 -13.46
N VAL A 313 5.83 -18.07 -14.37
CA VAL A 313 5.40 -18.31 -15.76
C VAL A 313 6.64 -18.29 -16.64
N THR A 314 6.86 -19.36 -17.41
CA THR A 314 8.01 -19.50 -18.31
C THR A 314 7.55 -19.59 -19.75
N LEU A 315 8.10 -18.72 -20.59
CA LEU A 315 8.02 -18.82 -22.06
C LEU A 315 9.37 -19.31 -22.59
N ARG A 316 9.33 -20.28 -23.47
CA ARG A 316 10.52 -20.83 -24.12
C ARG A 316 10.29 -20.85 -25.62
N GLY A 317 11.20 -20.29 -26.38
CA GLY A 317 11.16 -20.28 -27.82
C GLY A 317 12.37 -20.98 -28.43
N PRO A 318 12.32 -21.41 -29.71
CA PRO A 318 13.48 -21.92 -30.43
C PRO A 318 14.54 -20.84 -30.59
N MET A 319 15.79 -21.23 -30.74
CA MET A 319 16.96 -20.33 -30.83
C MET A 319 16.88 -19.26 -31.95
N ALA A 320 15.94 -19.41 -32.89
CA ALA A 320 15.73 -18.48 -34.01
C ALA A 320 14.84 -17.26 -33.67
N SER A 321 14.19 -17.26 -32.50
CA SER A 321 13.32 -16.13 -32.09
C SER A 321 14.13 -15.05 -31.35
N ASP A 322 13.75 -13.80 -31.57
CA ASP A 322 14.36 -12.66 -30.83
C ASP A 322 13.81 -12.58 -29.40
N PRO A 323 14.63 -12.84 -28.35
CA PRO A 323 14.19 -12.79 -26.96
C PRO A 323 13.66 -11.42 -26.55
N ALA A 324 14.20 -10.33 -27.14
CA ALA A 324 13.77 -8.98 -26.82
C ALA A 324 12.36 -8.70 -27.38
N ALA A 325 12.06 -9.19 -28.59
CA ALA A 325 10.73 -9.06 -29.18
C ALA A 325 9.68 -9.86 -28.40
N ILE A 326 10.02 -11.08 -27.97
CA ILE A 326 9.11 -11.91 -27.15
C ILE A 326 8.82 -11.26 -25.80
N SER A 327 9.86 -10.83 -25.07
CA SER A 327 9.68 -10.19 -23.77
C SER A 327 8.92 -8.86 -23.88
N GLY A 328 9.21 -8.04 -24.89
CA GLY A 328 8.49 -6.79 -25.14
C GLY A 328 6.99 -7.00 -25.37
N ARG A 329 6.62 -7.97 -26.21
CA ARG A 329 5.21 -8.33 -26.45
C ARG A 329 4.54 -8.90 -25.19
N CYS A 330 5.24 -9.78 -24.47
CA CYS A 330 4.77 -10.35 -23.21
C CYS A 330 4.43 -9.24 -22.20
N PHE A 331 5.38 -8.35 -21.93
CA PHE A 331 5.17 -7.26 -20.97
C PHE A 331 4.05 -6.31 -21.42
N ASN A 332 3.96 -6.00 -22.69
CA ASN A 332 2.88 -5.16 -23.22
C ASN A 332 1.51 -5.80 -23.01
N ALA A 333 1.38 -7.10 -23.30
CA ALA A 333 0.12 -7.84 -23.13
C ALA A 333 -0.34 -7.82 -21.65
N LEU A 334 0.59 -8.08 -20.72
CA LEU A 334 0.31 -8.08 -19.28
C LEU A 334 -0.01 -6.67 -18.74
N ALA A 335 0.76 -5.67 -19.19
CA ALA A 335 0.58 -4.27 -18.76
C ALA A 335 -0.78 -3.68 -19.13
N ARG A 336 -1.36 -4.06 -20.31
CA ARG A 336 -2.70 -3.62 -20.73
C ARG A 336 -3.81 -3.99 -19.74
N LYS A 337 -3.61 -5.03 -18.92
CA LYS A 337 -4.54 -5.45 -17.87
C LYS A 337 -4.05 -5.10 -16.47
N GLY A 338 -2.96 -4.34 -16.36
CA GLY A 338 -2.42 -3.87 -15.09
C GLY A 338 -1.84 -4.97 -14.20
N LEU A 339 -1.42 -6.10 -14.80
CA LEU A 339 -0.78 -7.20 -14.06
C LEU A 339 0.62 -6.78 -13.61
N THR A 340 0.95 -7.09 -12.35
CA THR A 340 2.24 -6.74 -11.76
C THR A 340 3.20 -7.93 -11.86
N ILE A 341 4.42 -7.66 -12.31
CA ILE A 341 5.51 -8.65 -12.38
C ILE A 341 6.47 -8.33 -11.22
N HIS A 342 6.79 -9.33 -10.41
CA HIS A 342 7.64 -9.16 -9.22
C HIS A 342 9.10 -9.56 -9.47
N VAL A 343 9.33 -10.62 -10.24
CA VAL A 343 10.68 -11.10 -10.60
C VAL A 343 10.72 -11.40 -12.09
N VAL A 344 11.83 -11.09 -12.72
CA VAL A 344 12.13 -11.46 -14.10
C VAL A 344 13.46 -12.20 -14.13
N ALA A 345 13.48 -13.35 -14.75
CA ALA A 345 14.68 -14.13 -14.99
C ALA A 345 14.70 -14.65 -16.43
N GLY A 346 15.86 -14.73 -17.05
CA GLY A 346 15.93 -15.19 -18.44
C GLY A 346 17.29 -15.76 -18.79
N SER A 347 17.31 -16.65 -19.80
CA SER A 347 18.49 -17.20 -20.40
C SER A 347 18.47 -16.95 -21.90
N VAL A 348 19.39 -16.12 -22.37
CA VAL A 348 19.56 -15.85 -23.80
C VAL A 348 19.95 -17.13 -24.54
N ALA A 349 20.82 -17.95 -23.94
CA ALA A 349 21.32 -19.19 -24.53
C ALA A 349 20.21 -20.26 -24.72
N LEU A 350 19.23 -20.27 -23.81
CA LEU A 350 18.09 -21.20 -23.88
C LEU A 350 16.85 -20.56 -24.51
N ASN A 351 16.95 -19.30 -24.93
CA ASN A 351 15.85 -18.50 -25.41
C ASN A 351 14.60 -18.63 -24.50
N SER A 352 14.83 -18.63 -23.20
CA SER A 352 13.80 -18.77 -22.17
C SER A 352 13.69 -17.52 -21.32
N PHE A 353 12.46 -17.19 -20.99
CA PHE A 353 12.12 -16.04 -20.20
C PHE A 353 11.07 -16.44 -19.17
N SER A 354 11.37 -16.20 -17.91
CA SER A 354 10.49 -16.52 -16.78
C SER A 354 10.18 -15.27 -15.99
N PHE A 355 8.97 -15.17 -15.47
CA PHE A 355 8.60 -14.06 -14.59
C PHE A 355 7.64 -14.54 -13.51
N ALA A 356 7.75 -13.95 -12.31
CA ALA A 356 6.89 -14.23 -11.18
C ALA A 356 5.74 -13.22 -11.12
N ILE A 357 4.52 -13.74 -10.90
CA ILE A 357 3.28 -12.97 -10.72
C ILE A 357 2.46 -13.59 -9.59
N SER A 358 1.47 -12.83 -9.08
CA SER A 358 0.50 -13.38 -8.14
C SER A 358 -0.24 -14.57 -8.75
N THR A 359 -0.44 -15.65 -7.96
CA THR A 359 -1.20 -16.84 -8.37
C THR A 359 -2.63 -16.47 -8.82
N ALA A 360 -3.24 -15.44 -8.24
CA ALA A 360 -4.56 -14.96 -8.63
C ALA A 360 -4.60 -14.41 -10.06
N ASP A 361 -3.49 -13.89 -10.57
CA ASP A 361 -3.38 -13.29 -11.89
C ASP A 361 -3.07 -14.32 -13.00
N VAL A 362 -2.66 -15.52 -12.63
CA VAL A 362 -2.26 -16.59 -13.57
C VAL A 362 -3.31 -16.89 -14.66
N PRO A 363 -4.61 -17.07 -14.33
CA PRO A 363 -5.61 -17.37 -15.37
C PRO A 363 -5.72 -16.27 -16.43
N VAL A 364 -5.64 -15.01 -15.99
CA VAL A 364 -5.70 -13.85 -16.89
C VAL A 364 -4.41 -13.75 -17.71
N ALA A 365 -3.25 -13.88 -17.09
CA ALA A 365 -1.95 -13.83 -17.74
C ALA A 365 -1.82 -14.91 -18.83
N VAL A 366 -2.15 -16.17 -18.50
CA VAL A 366 -2.07 -17.29 -19.44
C VAL A 366 -2.98 -17.07 -20.65
N ARG A 367 -4.20 -16.57 -20.43
CA ARG A 367 -5.12 -16.25 -21.53
C ARG A 367 -4.54 -15.18 -22.43
N LEU A 368 -4.08 -14.06 -21.87
CA LEU A 368 -3.49 -12.96 -22.63
C LEU A 368 -2.26 -13.39 -23.45
N LEU A 369 -1.40 -14.21 -22.86
CA LEU A 369 -0.22 -14.72 -23.55
C LEU A 369 -0.57 -15.71 -24.66
N LYS A 370 -1.56 -16.58 -24.46
CA LYS A 370 -2.05 -17.47 -25.52
C LYS A 370 -2.69 -16.70 -26.68
N GLU A 371 -3.41 -15.61 -26.40
CA GLU A 371 -3.96 -14.73 -27.41
C GLU A 371 -2.86 -13.96 -28.15
N GLU A 372 -1.91 -13.38 -27.43
CA GLU A 372 -0.79 -12.59 -28.00
C GLU A 372 0.15 -13.42 -28.87
N PHE A 373 0.43 -14.66 -28.46
CA PHE A 373 1.38 -15.55 -29.13
C PHE A 373 0.70 -16.70 -29.88
N ALA A 374 -0.59 -16.56 -30.25
CA ALA A 374 -1.34 -17.61 -30.91
C ALA A 374 -0.67 -18.15 -32.21
N PRO A 375 -0.14 -17.31 -33.13
CA PRO A 375 0.56 -17.77 -34.30
C PRO A 375 1.80 -18.60 -33.96
N GLU A 376 2.65 -18.06 -33.06
CA GLU A 376 3.92 -18.69 -32.67
C GLU A 376 3.71 -20.01 -31.94
N LEU A 377 2.63 -20.14 -31.18
CA LEU A 377 2.26 -21.39 -30.48
C LEU A 377 1.78 -22.47 -31.54
N VAL A 378 1.03 -22.05 -32.54
CA VAL A 378 0.56 -22.95 -33.59
C VAL A 378 1.71 -23.41 -34.47
N ASP A 379 2.63 -22.52 -34.83
CA ASP A 379 3.78 -22.79 -35.69
C ASP A 379 4.94 -23.48 -34.95
N GLY A 380 4.82 -23.76 -33.64
CA GLY A 380 5.88 -24.35 -32.81
C GLY A 380 7.09 -23.43 -32.59
N LEU A 381 6.92 -22.13 -32.81
CA LEU A 381 7.93 -21.10 -32.59
C LEU A 381 8.01 -20.70 -31.13
N LEU A 382 7.00 -21.02 -30.32
CA LEU A 382 6.97 -20.98 -28.86
C LEU A 382 6.61 -22.38 -28.36
N GLU A 383 7.54 -23.04 -27.68
CA GLU A 383 7.33 -24.47 -27.37
C GLU A 383 6.57 -24.66 -26.02
N VAL A 384 6.71 -23.77 -25.06
CA VAL A 384 6.16 -24.01 -23.71
C VAL A 384 5.71 -22.72 -23.03
N LEU A 385 4.43 -22.72 -22.63
CA LEU A 385 3.94 -21.88 -21.56
C LEU A 385 3.85 -22.76 -20.31
N GLU A 386 4.91 -22.79 -19.52
CA GLU A 386 4.96 -23.52 -18.25
C GLU A 386 4.58 -22.61 -17.09
N VAL A 387 3.69 -23.10 -16.23
CA VAL A 387 3.27 -22.38 -15.00
C VAL A 387 3.57 -23.24 -13.79
N GLN A 388 4.47 -22.77 -12.95
CA GLN A 388 4.76 -23.37 -11.65
C GLN A 388 4.07 -22.56 -10.56
N GLN A 389 3.21 -23.17 -9.78
CA GLN A 389 2.44 -22.56 -8.68
C GLN A 389 3.03 -22.92 -7.31
N ASN A 390 2.43 -22.35 -6.25
CA ASN A 390 2.83 -22.56 -4.86
C ASN A 390 4.29 -22.11 -4.62
N LEU A 391 4.63 -20.96 -5.15
CA LEU A 391 5.92 -20.32 -5.00
C LEU A 391 5.84 -19.07 -4.14
N ALA A 392 6.99 -18.62 -3.70
CA ALA A 392 7.18 -17.36 -3.00
C ALA A 392 8.47 -16.71 -3.44
N THR A 393 8.49 -15.38 -3.44
CA THR A 393 9.70 -14.60 -3.69
C THR A 393 10.27 -14.11 -2.36
N LEU A 394 11.49 -14.53 -2.04
CA LEU A 394 12.27 -14.02 -0.92
C LEU A 394 13.06 -12.79 -1.38
N ALA A 395 13.13 -11.76 -0.56
CA ALA A 395 14.00 -10.62 -0.78
C ALA A 395 14.94 -10.42 0.42
N VAL A 396 16.23 -10.30 0.13
CA VAL A 396 17.27 -9.92 1.07
C VAL A 396 17.68 -8.50 0.74
N VAL A 397 17.45 -7.56 1.68
CA VAL A 397 17.49 -6.11 1.42
C VAL A 397 18.54 -5.40 2.25
N GLY A 398 19.24 -4.46 1.64
CA GLY A 398 20.17 -3.54 2.27
C GLY A 398 20.99 -2.74 1.26
N ASP A 399 21.18 -1.44 1.47
CA ASP A 399 21.96 -0.53 0.60
C ASP A 399 23.40 -1.01 0.39
N ASN A 400 23.95 -1.75 1.35
CA ASN A 400 25.28 -2.30 1.27
C ASN A 400 25.32 -3.77 0.79
N ILE A 401 24.23 -4.29 0.22
CA ILE A 401 24.11 -5.69 -0.19
C ILE A 401 25.24 -6.15 -1.11
N ARG A 402 25.79 -5.26 -1.94
CA ARG A 402 26.94 -5.53 -2.81
C ARG A 402 28.24 -5.80 -2.03
N ARG A 403 28.30 -5.40 -0.75
CA ARG A 403 29.43 -5.66 0.15
C ARG A 403 29.27 -6.99 0.89
N LEU A 404 28.12 -7.63 0.77
CA LEU A 404 27.92 -8.96 1.32
C LEU A 404 28.94 -9.91 0.68
N HIS A 405 29.85 -10.44 1.52
CA HIS A 405 30.88 -11.36 1.03
C HIS A 405 30.23 -12.59 0.41
N GLY A 406 30.53 -12.87 -0.85
CA GLY A 406 29.88 -13.92 -1.65
C GLY A 406 28.58 -13.51 -2.31
N GLY A 407 27.99 -12.34 -1.97
CA GLY A 407 26.79 -11.79 -2.63
C GLY A 407 25.64 -12.79 -2.73
N SER A 408 24.97 -12.83 -3.89
CA SER A 408 23.87 -13.77 -4.17
C SER A 408 24.27 -15.23 -4.07
N SER A 409 25.55 -15.57 -4.38
CA SER A 409 26.05 -16.94 -4.25
C SER A 409 26.06 -17.43 -2.81
N ARG A 410 26.41 -16.56 -1.84
CA ARG A 410 26.37 -16.91 -0.41
C ARG A 410 24.91 -17.19 0.03
N VAL A 411 23.98 -16.32 -0.32
CA VAL A 411 22.56 -16.50 0.02
C VAL A 411 22.04 -17.80 -0.60
N ARG A 412 22.37 -18.04 -1.86
CA ARG A 412 21.99 -19.27 -2.56
C ARG A 412 22.57 -20.51 -1.85
N SER A 413 23.87 -20.51 -1.52
CA SER A 413 24.50 -21.65 -0.81
C SER A 413 23.82 -21.92 0.53
N MET A 414 23.49 -20.88 1.31
CA MET A 414 22.76 -21.05 2.57
C MET A 414 21.40 -21.71 2.38
N LEU A 415 20.67 -21.35 1.32
CA LEU A 415 19.37 -21.96 0.99
C LEU A 415 19.55 -23.41 0.54
N GLU A 416 20.51 -23.71 -0.34
CA GLU A 416 20.80 -25.05 -0.83
C GLU A 416 21.30 -25.98 0.29
N GLU A 417 22.16 -25.50 1.21
CA GLU A 417 22.62 -26.25 2.40
C GLU A 417 21.45 -26.56 3.35
N ALA A 418 20.44 -25.69 3.40
CA ALA A 418 19.21 -25.93 4.14
C ALA A 418 18.21 -26.84 3.38
N GLY A 419 18.58 -27.37 2.19
CA GLY A 419 17.72 -28.21 1.37
C GLY A 419 16.64 -27.47 0.60
N ILE A 420 16.73 -26.15 0.49
CA ILE A 420 15.75 -25.30 -0.19
C ILE A 420 16.13 -25.09 -1.65
N HIS A 421 15.25 -25.50 -2.56
CA HIS A 421 15.47 -25.34 -3.99
C HIS A 421 15.13 -23.93 -4.47
N VAL A 422 16.04 -23.30 -5.22
CA VAL A 422 15.87 -21.96 -5.80
C VAL A 422 15.50 -22.09 -7.29
N PHE A 423 14.32 -21.62 -7.68
CA PHE A 423 13.82 -21.69 -9.05
C PHE A 423 14.30 -20.54 -9.93
N ALA A 424 14.41 -19.34 -9.37
CA ALA A 424 14.90 -18.15 -10.08
C ALA A 424 15.62 -17.22 -9.12
N ILE A 425 16.56 -16.44 -9.64
CA ILE A 425 17.33 -15.44 -8.91
C ILE A 425 17.31 -14.13 -9.70
N SER A 426 17.09 -13.01 -9.02
CA SER A 426 17.34 -11.68 -9.55
C SER A 426 18.32 -10.95 -8.63
N ASP A 427 19.56 -10.74 -9.10
CA ASP A 427 20.66 -10.22 -8.29
C ASP A 427 21.31 -8.93 -8.81
N LYS A 428 20.92 -8.48 -10.00
CA LYS A 428 21.51 -7.28 -10.63
C LYS A 428 20.50 -6.21 -11.00
N ALA A 429 19.21 -6.49 -10.83
CA ALA A 429 18.14 -5.56 -11.17
C ALA A 429 17.99 -4.44 -10.13
N SER A 430 18.34 -4.70 -8.86
CA SER A 430 18.37 -3.71 -7.77
C SER A 430 19.80 -3.58 -7.21
N GLU A 431 20.13 -2.37 -6.76
CA GLU A 431 21.37 -2.11 -6.01
C GLU A 431 21.22 -2.44 -4.53
N THR A 432 19.99 -2.63 -4.07
CA THR A 432 19.60 -2.72 -2.67
C THR A 432 18.95 -4.04 -2.30
N SER A 433 18.65 -4.92 -3.27
CA SER A 433 18.01 -6.21 -2.97
C SER A 433 18.50 -7.36 -3.84
N LEU A 434 18.44 -8.57 -3.26
CA LEU A 434 18.60 -9.85 -3.92
C LEU A 434 17.30 -10.64 -3.77
N SER A 435 16.75 -11.14 -4.89
CA SER A 435 15.47 -11.86 -4.87
C SER A 435 15.66 -13.30 -5.32
N PHE A 436 14.99 -14.22 -4.62
CA PHE A 436 15.05 -15.67 -4.83
C PHE A 436 13.63 -16.24 -4.85
N VAL A 437 13.29 -16.98 -5.90
CA VAL A 437 12.01 -17.69 -5.98
C VAL A 437 12.19 -19.10 -5.43
N VAL A 438 11.41 -19.45 -4.43
CA VAL A 438 11.44 -20.75 -3.72
C VAL A 438 10.02 -21.33 -3.61
N ARG A 439 9.87 -22.57 -3.12
CA ARG A 439 8.55 -23.10 -2.78
C ARG A 439 7.95 -22.33 -1.60
N GLU A 440 6.64 -22.13 -1.63
CA GLU A 440 5.95 -21.42 -0.54
C GLU A 440 6.05 -22.17 0.79
N GLU A 441 6.02 -23.50 0.78
CA GLU A 441 6.21 -24.34 1.97
C GLU A 441 7.55 -24.12 2.66
N ASP A 442 8.60 -23.75 1.91
CA ASP A 442 9.94 -23.53 2.42
C ASP A 442 10.16 -22.12 3.00
N VAL A 443 9.23 -21.18 2.84
CA VAL A 443 9.38 -19.77 3.24
C VAL A 443 9.79 -19.62 4.71
N THR A 444 9.10 -20.33 5.61
CA THR A 444 9.39 -20.24 7.05
C THR A 444 10.82 -20.68 7.36
N HIS A 445 11.27 -21.79 6.76
CA HIS A 445 12.61 -22.30 6.94
C HIS A 445 13.66 -21.35 6.31
N ALA A 446 13.41 -20.86 5.10
CA ALA A 446 14.27 -19.92 4.40
C ALA A 446 14.49 -18.61 5.18
N LEU A 447 13.41 -18.00 5.69
CA LEU A 447 13.51 -16.76 6.46
C LEU A 447 14.34 -16.96 7.73
N ARG A 448 14.16 -18.06 8.45
CA ARG A 448 14.97 -18.39 9.64
C ARG A 448 16.44 -18.65 9.31
N THR A 449 16.71 -19.31 8.20
CA THR A 449 18.08 -19.59 7.71
C THR A 449 18.81 -18.30 7.33
N LEU A 450 18.12 -17.36 6.69
CA LEU A 450 18.76 -16.13 6.19
C LEU A 450 18.82 -15.00 7.21
N HIS A 451 17.92 -14.97 8.21
CA HIS A 451 17.83 -13.87 9.18
C HIS A 451 19.13 -13.51 9.90
N PRO A 452 20.04 -14.46 10.24
CA PRO A 452 21.36 -14.12 10.80
C PRO A 452 22.18 -13.14 9.96
N LEU A 453 21.94 -13.06 8.63
CA LEU A 453 22.62 -12.10 7.75
C LEU A 453 22.37 -10.64 8.17
N CYS A 454 21.22 -10.33 8.79
CA CYS A 454 20.90 -8.98 9.28
C CYS A 454 21.82 -8.51 10.41
N PHE A 455 22.59 -9.41 11.03
CA PHE A 455 23.47 -9.13 12.17
C PHE A 455 24.94 -9.44 11.85
N THR A 456 25.25 -9.83 10.62
CA THR A 456 26.62 -10.17 10.19
C THR A 456 27.21 -8.96 9.45
N ARG A 457 28.38 -8.49 9.91
CA ARG A 457 29.18 -7.44 9.24
C ARG A 457 29.97 -7.97 8.05
#